data_967f23231a9dd23f98afeff20730483e
#
_entry.id   967f23231a9dd23f98afeff20730483e
#
_cell.length_a   1.000
_cell.length_b   1.000
_cell.length_c   1.000
_cell.angle_alpha   90.00
_cell.angle_beta   90.00
_cell.angle_gamma   90.00
#
_symmetry.space_group_name_H-M   'P 1'
#
loop_
_entity.id
_entity.type
_entity.pdbx_description
1 polymer ?
#
loop_
_entity_poly.entity_id
_entity_poly.type
_entity_poly.pdbx_seq_one_letter_code
_entity_poly.pdbx_strand_id
1 'polypeptide(L)'
;MSVSCRLRVVLAQLNVERLKSGQPAISLRRLSQESGVSLSVLASLHTGRSQRIDYVTIDRLLTYFNRFLPVRVDDLFRWEATQDLTPAGILLA
;
A
#
# COMPACT_ATOMS: atom_id res chain seq x y z
N MET A 1 10.91 14.38 -5.31
CA MET A 1 10.78 13.41 -4.22
C MET A 1 9.35 13.09 -3.96
N SER A 2 9.02 11.87 -3.85
CA SER A 2 7.64 11.51 -3.59
C SER A 2 7.55 10.21 -2.82
N VAL A 3 6.49 10.12 -2.02
CA VAL A 3 6.14 8.89 -1.33
C VAL A 3 4.88 8.37 -2.00
N SER A 4 4.85 7.12 -2.35
CA SER A 4 3.68 6.52 -2.94
C SER A 4 3.20 5.35 -2.10
N CYS A 5 1.89 5.14 -2.08
CA CYS A 5 1.31 4.01 -1.40
C CYS A 5 1.07 2.90 -2.40
N ARG A 6 1.52 1.71 -2.05
CA ARG A 6 1.42 0.56 -2.94
C ARG A 6 0.33 -0.41 -2.49
N LEU A 7 -0.71 0.10 -1.87
CA LEU A 7 -1.82 -0.72 -1.43
C LEU A 7 -2.39 -1.55 -2.58
N ARG A 8 -2.51 -0.93 -3.75
CA ARG A 8 -3.02 -1.64 -4.92
C ARG A 8 -2.17 -2.87 -5.25
N VAL A 9 -0.84 -2.71 -5.17
CA VAL A 9 0.08 -3.80 -5.49
C VAL A 9 0.00 -4.90 -4.44
N VAL A 10 0.01 -4.53 -3.17
CA VAL A 10 -0.04 -5.50 -2.08
C VAL A 10 -1.36 -6.26 -2.10
N LEU A 11 -2.46 -5.56 -2.32
CA LEU A 11 -3.76 -6.19 -2.40
C LEU A 11 -3.84 -7.14 -3.61
N ALA A 12 -3.27 -6.75 -4.74
CA ALA A 12 -3.24 -7.60 -5.91
C ALA A 12 -2.41 -8.87 -5.64
N GLN A 13 -1.30 -8.75 -4.95
CA GLN A 13 -0.49 -9.91 -4.59
C GLN A 13 -1.27 -10.86 -3.68
N LEU A 14 -1.96 -10.32 -2.69
CA LEU A 14 -2.78 -11.14 -1.81
C LEU A 14 -3.86 -11.85 -2.60
N ASN A 15 -4.52 -11.15 -3.51
CA ASN A 15 -5.61 -11.74 -4.29
C ASN A 15 -5.13 -12.81 -5.26
N VAL A 16 -3.93 -12.68 -5.78
CA VAL A 16 -3.35 -13.74 -6.62
C VAL A 16 -3.18 -15.01 -5.78
N GLU A 17 -2.65 -14.88 -4.56
CA GLU A 17 -2.48 -16.04 -3.70
C GLU A 17 -3.81 -16.66 -3.29
N ARG A 18 -4.82 -15.83 -3.05
CA ARG A 18 -6.14 -16.32 -2.70
C ARG A 18 -6.77 -17.10 -3.84
N LEU A 19 -6.65 -16.58 -5.06
CA LEU A 19 -7.20 -17.26 -6.22
C LEU A 19 -6.50 -18.59 -6.47
N LYS A 20 -5.20 -18.65 -6.24
CA LYS A 20 -4.47 -19.92 -6.37
C LYS A 20 -4.96 -20.95 -5.36
N SER A 21 -5.46 -20.51 -4.22
CA SER A 21 -5.97 -21.42 -3.19
C SER A 21 -7.46 -21.65 -3.32
N GLY A 22 -8.07 -21.20 -4.40
CA GLY A 22 -9.50 -21.38 -4.60
C GLY A 22 -10.39 -20.44 -3.81
N GLN A 23 -9.82 -19.35 -3.27
CA GLN A 23 -10.58 -18.39 -2.50
C GLN A 23 -10.86 -17.14 -3.34
N PRO A 24 -12.00 -16.47 -3.12
CA PRO A 24 -12.32 -15.28 -3.89
C PRO A 24 -11.43 -14.10 -3.54
N ALA A 25 -11.26 -13.19 -4.47
CA ALA A 25 -10.49 -11.98 -4.25
C ALA A 25 -11.16 -11.10 -3.20
N ILE A 26 -10.35 -10.34 -2.49
CA ILE A 26 -10.84 -9.42 -1.47
C ILE A 26 -11.03 -8.05 -2.10
N SER A 27 -12.24 -7.50 -1.96
CA SER A 27 -12.54 -6.15 -2.44
C SER A 27 -12.08 -5.13 -1.39
N LEU A 28 -12.05 -3.86 -1.77
CA LEU A 28 -11.74 -2.81 -0.81
C LEU A 28 -12.77 -2.77 0.32
N ARG A 29 -14.03 -3.05 0.01
CA ARG A 29 -15.07 -3.05 1.04
C ARG A 29 -14.81 -4.15 2.05
N ARG A 30 -14.44 -5.33 1.60
CA ARG A 30 -14.13 -6.42 2.51
C ARG A 30 -12.86 -6.12 3.30
N LEU A 31 -11.86 -5.54 2.66
CA LEU A 31 -10.65 -5.12 3.34
C LEU A 31 -10.97 -4.13 4.45
N SER A 32 -11.87 -3.17 4.20
CA SER A 32 -12.30 -2.23 5.20
C SER A 32 -12.94 -2.94 6.39
N GLN A 33 -13.84 -3.86 6.12
CA GLN A 33 -14.55 -4.57 7.18
C GLN A 33 -13.62 -5.40 8.04
N GLU A 34 -12.66 -6.04 7.43
CA GLU A 34 -11.77 -6.96 8.14
C GLU A 34 -10.56 -6.29 8.78
N SER A 35 -10.06 -5.22 8.19
CA SER A 35 -8.88 -4.53 8.74
C SER A 35 -9.25 -3.45 9.74
N GLY A 36 -10.47 -2.96 9.70
CA GLY A 36 -10.89 -1.86 10.56
C GLY A 36 -10.50 -0.48 10.02
N VAL A 37 -10.02 -0.42 8.78
CA VAL A 37 -9.69 0.86 8.15
C VAL A 37 -10.88 1.31 7.31
N SER A 38 -11.26 2.58 7.38
CA SER A 38 -12.45 3.04 6.67
C SER A 38 -12.30 2.90 5.15
N LEU A 39 -13.41 2.64 4.49
CA LEU A 39 -13.42 2.45 3.05
C LEU A 39 -12.93 3.70 2.31
N SER A 40 -13.28 4.89 2.80
CA SER A 40 -12.84 6.12 2.15
C SER A 40 -11.32 6.29 2.22
N VAL A 41 -10.72 5.91 3.33
CA VAL A 41 -9.27 5.96 3.46
C VAL A 41 -8.62 4.95 2.52
N LEU A 42 -9.16 3.75 2.46
CA LEU A 42 -8.64 2.72 1.56
C LEU A 42 -8.75 3.13 0.10
N ALA A 43 -9.87 3.73 -0.27
CA ALA A 43 -10.06 4.19 -1.64
C ALA A 43 -9.03 5.27 -1.99
N SER A 44 -8.76 6.19 -1.08
CA SER A 44 -7.77 7.23 -1.30
C SER A 44 -6.37 6.65 -1.42
N LEU A 45 -6.03 5.69 -0.58
CA LEU A 45 -4.72 5.04 -0.66
C LEU A 45 -4.58 4.21 -1.93
N HIS A 46 -5.64 3.54 -2.33
CA HIS A 46 -5.63 2.68 -3.52
C HIS A 46 -5.47 3.50 -4.80
N THR A 47 -6.05 4.70 -4.84
CA THR A 47 -5.95 5.55 -6.02
C THR A 47 -4.74 6.49 -5.97
N GLY A 48 -4.01 6.50 -4.88
CA GLY A 48 -2.85 7.36 -4.75
C GLY A 48 -3.16 8.80 -4.44
N ARG A 49 -4.38 9.11 -4.04
CA ARG A 49 -4.77 10.49 -3.75
C ARG A 49 -4.50 10.93 -2.32
N SER A 50 -4.26 9.97 -1.44
CA SER A 50 -4.07 10.32 -0.05
C SER A 50 -2.72 11.00 0.16
N GLN A 51 -2.72 12.07 0.90
CA GLN A 51 -1.49 12.78 1.25
C GLN A 51 -1.15 12.63 2.72
N ARG A 52 -2.00 11.97 3.47
CA ARG A 52 -1.78 11.75 4.89
C ARG A 52 -2.19 10.34 5.26
N ILE A 53 -1.45 9.77 6.20
CA ILE A 53 -1.81 8.48 6.74
C ILE A 53 -1.31 8.45 8.17
N ASP A 54 -2.09 7.91 9.09
CA ASP A 54 -1.66 7.84 10.47
C ASP A 54 -1.10 6.47 10.80
N TYR A 55 -0.43 6.40 11.94
CA TYR A 55 0.21 5.15 12.37
C TYR A 55 -0.81 4.04 12.62
N VAL A 56 -1.99 4.40 13.09
CA VAL A 56 -3.02 3.41 13.37
C VAL A 56 -3.44 2.71 12.08
N THR A 57 -3.61 3.48 11.01
CA THR A 57 -3.99 2.91 9.72
C THR A 57 -2.88 2.01 9.18
N ILE A 58 -1.63 2.44 9.29
CA ILE A 58 -0.49 1.64 8.85
C ILE A 58 -0.45 0.33 9.64
N ASP A 59 -0.61 0.41 10.96
CA ASP A 59 -0.58 -0.75 11.81
C ASP A 59 -1.69 -1.74 11.46
N ARG A 60 -2.89 -1.24 11.24
CA ARG A 60 -4.02 -2.10 10.90
C ARG A 60 -3.82 -2.81 9.57
N LEU A 61 -3.30 -2.09 8.58
CA LEU A 61 -3.06 -2.69 7.27
C LEU A 61 -1.95 -3.75 7.34
N LEU A 62 -0.85 -3.44 8.02
CA LEU A 62 0.24 -4.41 8.15
C LEU A 62 -0.20 -5.63 8.95
N THR A 63 -0.96 -5.42 10.02
CA THR A 63 -1.46 -6.51 10.82
C THR A 63 -2.37 -7.42 9.99
N TYR A 64 -3.24 -6.81 9.20
CA TYR A 64 -4.14 -7.59 8.35
C TYR A 64 -3.40 -8.38 7.30
N PHE A 65 -2.54 -7.72 6.52
CA PHE A 65 -1.86 -8.41 5.44
C PHE A 65 -0.91 -9.49 5.94
N ASN A 66 -0.28 -9.28 7.09
CA ASN A 66 0.65 -10.28 7.62
C ASN A 66 -0.02 -11.56 8.11
N ARG A 67 -1.34 -11.60 8.13
CA ARG A 67 -2.03 -12.85 8.41
C ARG A 67 -1.92 -13.80 7.20
N PHE A 68 -1.65 -13.26 6.02
CA PHE A 68 -1.70 -14.01 4.78
C PHE A 68 -0.36 -14.11 4.06
N LEU A 69 0.40 -13.04 4.05
CA LEU A 69 1.71 -13.02 3.41
C LEU A 69 2.58 -11.97 4.08
N PRO A 70 3.89 -12.13 4.05
CA PRO A 70 4.77 -11.17 4.72
C PRO A 70 4.78 -9.83 3.99
N VAL A 71 4.43 -8.78 4.70
CA VAL A 71 4.41 -7.42 4.17
C VAL A 71 5.09 -6.51 5.16
N ARG A 72 6.01 -5.70 4.68
CA ARG A 72 6.73 -4.73 5.50
C ARG A 72 6.26 -3.33 5.16
N VAL A 73 6.63 -2.37 5.98
CA VAL A 73 6.28 -0.98 5.71
C VAL A 73 6.79 -0.55 4.35
N ASP A 74 8.00 -0.94 3.99
CA ASP A 74 8.59 -0.56 2.71
C ASP A 74 7.98 -1.31 1.53
N ASP A 75 7.19 -2.35 1.77
CA ASP A 75 6.43 -2.98 0.70
C ASP A 75 5.15 -2.19 0.45
N LEU A 76 4.65 -1.51 1.48
CA LEU A 76 3.40 -0.78 1.38
C LEU A 76 3.61 0.67 0.94
N PHE A 77 4.71 1.28 1.35
CA PHE A 77 5.03 2.65 0.98
C PHE A 77 6.41 2.73 0.36
N ARG A 78 6.51 3.49 -0.71
CA ARG A 78 7.78 3.70 -1.41
C ARG A 78 8.11 5.17 -1.48
N TRP A 79 9.39 5.48 -1.29
CA TRP A 79 9.89 6.83 -1.49
C TRP A 79 10.82 6.80 -2.68
N GLU A 80 10.63 7.76 -3.58
CA GLU A 80 11.49 7.86 -4.75
C GLU A 80 11.84 9.32 -4.98
N ALA A 81 13.07 9.57 -5.39
CA ALA A 81 13.48 10.90 -5.78
C ALA A 81 12.87 11.21 -7.15
N THR A 82 12.52 12.45 -7.37
CA THR A 82 12.00 12.84 -8.66
C THR A 82 13.14 12.89 -9.67
N GLN A 83 12.79 12.61 -10.90
CA GLN A 83 13.83 12.51 -11.87
C GLN A 83 14.55 13.77 -12.20
N ASP A 84 13.89 14.87 -12.05
CA ASP A 84 14.51 16.11 -12.37
C ASP A 84 15.62 16.45 -11.41
N LEU A 85 15.81 15.61 -10.43
CA LEU A 85 16.81 15.93 -9.49
C LEU A 85 18.09 15.44 -9.98
N THR A 86 17.97 14.65 -10.84
CA THR A 86 19.00 13.97 -11.21
C THR A 86 20.13 14.60 -11.41
N PRO A 87 20.40 14.69 -12.13
CA PRO A 87 21.57 14.82 -12.41
C PRO A 87 22.28 15.71 -11.84
N ALA A 88 21.92 16.49 -12.15
CA ALA A 88 22.60 17.44 -11.96
C ALA A 88 22.98 17.59 -10.70
N GLY A 89 22.19 18.06 -10.10
CA GLY A 89 22.49 18.51 -8.91
C GLY A 89 23.45 17.71 -8.24
N ILE A 90 23.16 16.60 -8.29
CA ILE A 90 23.90 15.74 -7.61
C ILE A 90 25.26 15.66 -8.00
N LEU A 91 25.38 15.61 -9.15
CA LEU A 91 26.58 15.45 -9.63
C LEU A 91 27.51 16.39 -9.31
N LEU A 92 27.06 17.44 -9.19
CA LEU A 92 27.87 18.37 -9.00
C LEU A 92 28.51 18.38 -7.88
N ALA A 93 28.04 17.82 -7.22
CA ALA A 93 28.56 17.84 -5.93
C ALA A 93 30.00 17.42 -5.97
#